data_eb827f9fa74f9baae6ce363d199de61f
#
_entry.id   eb827f9fa74f9baae6ce363d199de61f
#
_cell.length_a   1.000
_cell.length_b   1.000
_cell.length_c   1.000
_cell.angle_alpha   90.00
_cell.angle_beta   90.00
_cell.angle_gamma   90.00
#
_symmetry.space_group_name_H-M   'P 1'
#
loop_
_entity.id
_entity.type
_entity.pdbx_description
1 polymer ?
#
loop_
_entity_poly.entity_id
_entity_poly.type
_entity_poly.pdbx_seq_one_letter_code
_entity_poly.pdbx_strand_id
1 'polypeptide(L)'
;MSGTESDSATGQTGTEPLAGRRIAIAESRELDVFAGLLQRRGAQVLRYPLVQIIDAPDPGEVLQWAHRLAAGGLDDLILLTGEGLRRLRLCIERHEPALLGPFLAALSAVRKITRGPKPARALRELGLSADLPAAEPTSAGVMRTLSPLSLSGRRIGLQLFGEDPSEALVSFLHGAGAEVFTVAPYRYVDAVSDTAVDELLERMRHGEIDAIAFTSKAQVQRLFRSRDAESVRSALAASNVAAVGPLVAAALAEHGVTVKAMPESSWFMKPLTAALTEALAQASMPQS
;
A
#
# COMPACT_ATOMS: atom_id res chain seq x y z
N MET A 1 24.21 39.51 50.36
CA MET A 1 24.61 39.75 48.95
C MET A 1 24.01 38.65 48.15
N SER A 2 22.88 38.97 47.54
CA SER A 2 22.02 38.05 46.78
C SER A 2 22.48 38.05 45.33
N GLY A 3 22.80 36.88 44.82
CA GLY A 3 23.03 36.60 43.42
C GLY A 3 21.85 35.80 42.86
N THR A 4 20.96 36.49 42.14
CA THR A 4 19.90 35.85 41.36
C THR A 4 20.47 35.45 40.00
N GLU A 5 20.69 34.16 39.79
CA GLU A 5 20.91 33.58 38.46
C GLU A 5 19.56 33.43 37.78
N SER A 6 19.34 34.24 36.75
CA SER A 6 18.22 34.09 35.84
C SER A 6 18.52 32.98 34.84
N ASP A 7 17.83 31.87 35.01
CA ASP A 7 17.84 30.74 34.10
C ASP A 7 17.03 31.12 32.83
N SER A 8 17.74 31.50 31.78
CA SER A 8 17.17 31.80 30.47
C SER A 8 16.92 30.49 29.73
N ALA A 9 15.76 29.90 29.94
CA ALA A 9 15.26 28.83 29.10
C ALA A 9 15.03 29.31 27.68
N THR A 10 16.03 29.19 26.83
CA THR A 10 15.93 29.39 25.38
C THR A 10 15.08 28.24 24.80
N GLY A 11 13.78 28.45 24.76
CA GLY A 11 12.86 27.60 24.00
C GLY A 11 13.23 27.70 22.51
N GLN A 12 13.88 26.68 21.98
CA GLN A 12 13.95 26.47 20.54
C GLN A 12 12.54 26.19 20.03
N THR A 13 11.85 27.24 19.55
CA THR A 13 10.69 27.12 18.68
C THR A 13 11.18 26.62 17.32
N GLY A 14 11.46 25.32 17.21
CA GLY A 14 11.66 24.68 15.93
C GLY A 14 10.39 24.87 15.12
N THR A 15 10.44 25.70 14.07
CA THR A 15 9.34 25.88 13.13
C THR A 15 8.93 24.51 12.62
N GLU A 16 7.66 24.13 12.83
CA GLU A 16 7.12 22.88 12.31
C GLU A 16 7.21 22.90 10.78
N PRO A 17 7.92 21.97 10.16
CA PRO A 17 8.31 22.08 8.74
C PRO A 17 7.13 22.05 7.76
N LEU A 18 5.94 21.64 8.21
CA LEU A 18 4.70 21.65 7.42
C LEU A 18 3.66 22.64 7.97
N ALA A 19 4.08 23.60 8.81
CA ALA A 19 3.16 24.63 9.34
C ALA A 19 2.43 25.36 8.21
N GLY A 20 1.09 25.42 8.32
CA GLY A 20 0.21 26.07 7.34
C GLY A 20 -0.02 25.25 6.05
N ARG A 21 0.59 24.07 5.87
CA ARG A 21 0.35 23.22 4.71
C ARG A 21 -0.91 22.37 4.88
N ARG A 22 -1.75 22.34 3.85
CA ARG A 22 -2.97 21.55 3.76
C ARG A 22 -2.69 20.30 2.92
N ILE A 23 -2.70 19.15 3.57
CA ILE A 23 -2.31 17.86 2.95
C ILE A 23 -3.49 16.93 2.94
N ALA A 24 -3.96 16.54 1.75
CA ALA A 24 -4.96 15.49 1.58
C ALA A 24 -4.31 14.11 1.66
N ILE A 25 -4.94 13.20 2.40
CA ILE A 25 -4.50 11.80 2.48
C ILE A 25 -5.63 10.88 2.02
N ALA A 26 -5.30 10.01 1.07
CA ALA A 26 -6.23 9.04 0.46
C ALA A 26 -6.30 7.71 1.24
N GLU A 27 -5.54 7.57 2.31
CA GLU A 27 -5.44 6.36 3.15
C GLU A 27 -6.72 6.13 3.96
N SER A 28 -7.06 4.87 4.20
CA SER A 28 -8.22 4.48 5.02
C SER A 28 -7.83 3.64 6.24
N ARG A 29 -7.01 2.62 6.06
CA ARG A 29 -6.71 1.61 7.09
C ARG A 29 -5.83 2.15 8.22
N GLU A 30 -4.78 2.88 7.88
CA GLU A 30 -3.86 3.52 8.84
C GLU A 30 -4.00 5.06 8.80
N LEU A 31 -5.23 5.53 8.55
CA LEU A 31 -5.58 6.94 8.37
C LEU A 31 -5.08 7.81 9.53
N ASP A 32 -5.40 7.41 10.78
CA ASP A 32 -5.01 8.18 11.97
C ASP A 32 -3.50 8.17 12.22
N VAL A 33 -2.83 7.04 11.92
CA VAL A 33 -1.37 6.93 12.03
C VAL A 33 -0.71 7.90 11.04
N PHE A 34 -1.16 7.91 9.79
CA PHE A 34 -0.59 8.79 8.77
C PHE A 34 -0.93 10.26 9.04
N ALA A 35 -2.17 10.56 9.41
CA ALA A 35 -2.57 11.90 9.82
C ALA A 35 -1.69 12.42 10.97
N GLY A 36 -1.50 11.61 12.02
CA GLY A 36 -0.66 11.97 13.15
C GLY A 36 0.82 12.21 12.79
N LEU A 37 1.36 11.48 11.79
CA LEU A 37 2.73 11.72 11.29
C LEU A 37 2.89 13.12 10.65
N LEU A 38 1.89 13.55 9.89
CA LEU A 38 1.85 14.85 9.22
C LEU A 38 1.54 15.99 10.20
N GLN A 39 0.55 15.78 11.09
CA GLN A 39 0.14 16.77 12.09
C GLN A 39 1.26 17.11 13.07
N ARG A 40 2.08 16.12 13.49
CA ARG A 40 3.28 16.37 14.32
C ARG A 40 4.36 17.22 13.64
N ARG A 41 4.20 17.51 12.35
CA ARG A 41 5.05 18.41 11.56
C ARG A 41 4.35 19.75 11.25
N GLY A 42 3.16 20.00 11.81
CA GLY A 42 2.39 21.21 11.66
C GLY A 42 1.40 21.23 10.50
N ALA A 43 1.23 20.12 9.77
CA ALA A 43 0.29 20.08 8.65
C ALA A 43 -1.18 20.08 9.11
N GLN A 44 -2.03 20.80 8.38
CA GLN A 44 -3.47 20.59 8.39
C GLN A 44 -3.80 19.41 7.49
N VAL A 45 -4.27 18.31 8.07
CA VAL A 45 -4.57 17.09 7.34
C VAL A 45 -6.04 17.01 6.94
N LEU A 46 -6.28 16.85 5.64
CA LEU A 46 -7.58 16.65 5.02
C LEU A 46 -7.76 15.17 4.71
N ARG A 47 -8.80 14.56 5.27
CA ARG A 47 -9.02 13.11 5.24
C ARG A 47 -10.00 12.75 4.12
N TYR A 48 -9.48 12.16 3.05
CA TYR A 48 -10.26 11.65 1.93
C TYR A 48 -9.97 10.16 1.70
N PRO A 49 -10.47 9.25 2.55
CA PRO A 49 -10.26 7.80 2.38
C PRO A 49 -10.95 7.33 1.10
N LEU A 50 -10.23 7.29 -0.02
CA LEU A 50 -10.83 7.01 -1.33
C LEU A 50 -11.37 5.60 -1.46
N VAL A 51 -10.72 4.61 -0.83
CA VAL A 51 -11.09 3.20 -0.89
C VAL A 51 -11.05 2.57 0.49
N GLN A 52 -11.92 1.61 0.71
CA GLN A 52 -11.95 0.76 1.91
C GLN A 52 -11.64 -0.68 1.50
N ILE A 53 -10.94 -1.40 2.38
CA ILE A 53 -10.71 -2.82 2.23
C ILE A 53 -11.77 -3.57 3.04
N ILE A 54 -12.52 -4.44 2.36
CA ILE A 54 -13.48 -5.34 2.99
C ILE A 54 -13.12 -6.80 2.70
N ASP A 55 -13.62 -7.72 3.51
CA ASP A 55 -13.41 -9.14 3.30
C ASP A 55 -13.96 -9.61 1.94
N ALA A 56 -13.46 -10.73 1.44
CA ALA A 56 -14.02 -11.39 0.27
C ALA A 56 -15.52 -11.66 0.46
N PRO A 57 -16.34 -11.53 -0.61
CA PRO A 57 -17.79 -11.73 -0.52
C PRO A 57 -18.16 -13.15 -0.12
N ASP A 58 -17.38 -14.14 -0.57
CA ASP A 58 -17.55 -15.55 -0.22
C ASP A 58 -16.36 -16.06 0.62
N PRO A 59 -16.54 -16.24 1.93
CA PRO A 59 -15.52 -16.85 2.77
C PRO A 59 -15.25 -18.32 2.42
N GLY A 60 -16.19 -19.02 1.78
CA GLY A 60 -16.04 -20.42 1.39
C GLY A 60 -14.90 -20.64 0.40
N GLU A 61 -14.75 -19.77 -0.63
CA GLU A 61 -13.62 -19.83 -1.57
C GLU A 61 -12.27 -19.65 -0.85
N VAL A 62 -12.24 -18.70 0.10
CA VAL A 62 -11.03 -18.42 0.89
C VAL A 62 -10.68 -19.61 1.78
N LEU A 63 -11.67 -20.24 2.43
CA LEU A 63 -11.47 -21.42 3.26
C LEU A 63 -11.06 -22.64 2.43
N GLN A 64 -11.67 -22.87 1.26
CA GLN A 64 -11.29 -23.96 0.35
C GLN A 64 -9.83 -23.84 -0.06
N TRP A 65 -9.37 -22.64 -0.37
CA TRP A 65 -7.95 -22.41 -0.68
C TRP A 65 -7.05 -22.64 0.54
N ALA A 66 -7.49 -22.22 1.72
CA ALA A 66 -6.76 -22.44 2.97
C ALA A 66 -6.65 -23.93 3.32
N HIS A 67 -7.72 -24.71 3.11
CA HIS A 67 -7.69 -26.17 3.23
C HIS A 67 -6.69 -26.83 2.28
N ARG A 68 -6.61 -26.36 1.02
CA ARG A 68 -5.62 -26.85 0.06
C ARG A 68 -4.20 -26.66 0.59
N LEU A 69 -3.88 -25.49 1.11
CA LEU A 69 -2.57 -25.24 1.73
C LEU A 69 -2.35 -26.15 2.94
N ALA A 70 -3.33 -26.22 3.86
CA ALA A 70 -3.23 -27.00 5.08
C ALA A 70 -3.03 -28.51 4.83
N ALA A 71 -3.60 -29.03 3.73
CA ALA A 71 -3.43 -30.41 3.28
C ALA A 71 -2.12 -30.68 2.53
N GLY A 72 -1.19 -29.72 2.44
CA GLY A 72 0.05 -29.86 1.66
C GLY A 72 -0.18 -29.87 0.15
N GLY A 73 -1.29 -29.30 -0.31
CA GLY A 73 -1.66 -29.22 -1.72
C GLY A 73 -0.94 -28.13 -2.51
N LEU A 74 0.01 -27.40 -1.90
CA LEU A 74 0.81 -26.34 -2.53
C LEU A 74 2.30 -26.57 -2.26
N ASP A 75 3.12 -26.37 -3.28
CA ASP A 75 4.58 -26.50 -3.22
C ASP A 75 5.25 -25.12 -3.02
N ASP A 76 4.58 -24.06 -3.50
CA ASP A 76 5.00 -22.67 -3.39
C ASP A 76 3.82 -21.78 -3.03
N LEU A 77 4.11 -20.69 -2.34
CA LEU A 77 3.14 -19.66 -2.00
C LEU A 77 3.66 -18.28 -2.39
N ILE A 78 2.98 -17.60 -3.30
CA ILE A 78 3.27 -16.22 -3.70
C ILE A 78 2.31 -15.27 -2.96
N LEU A 79 2.88 -14.38 -2.17
CA LEU A 79 2.16 -13.36 -1.41
C LEU A 79 2.36 -11.98 -2.07
N LEU A 80 1.31 -11.44 -2.68
CA LEU A 80 1.37 -10.13 -3.31
C LEU A 80 1.17 -8.99 -2.30
N THR A 81 0.44 -9.23 -1.20
CA THR A 81 0.17 -8.19 -0.20
C THR A 81 0.22 -8.73 1.23
N GLY A 82 0.66 -7.87 2.17
CA GLY A 82 0.56 -8.21 3.58
C GLY A 82 -0.88 -8.24 4.09
N GLU A 83 -1.75 -7.42 3.50
CA GLU A 83 -3.18 -7.44 3.82
C GLU A 83 -3.83 -8.76 3.46
N GLY A 84 -3.48 -9.34 2.31
CA GLY A 84 -4.01 -10.64 1.90
C GLY A 84 -3.71 -11.75 2.91
N LEU A 85 -2.48 -11.83 3.41
CA LEU A 85 -2.13 -12.82 4.43
C LEU A 85 -2.90 -12.59 5.74
N ARG A 86 -3.06 -11.32 6.17
CA ARG A 86 -3.84 -11.00 7.38
C ARG A 86 -5.31 -11.36 7.21
N ARG A 87 -5.91 -11.07 6.04
CA ARG A 87 -7.32 -11.39 5.75
C ARG A 87 -7.56 -12.90 5.63
N LEU A 88 -6.62 -13.65 5.02
CA LEU A 88 -6.66 -15.12 5.04
C LEU A 88 -6.74 -15.64 6.48
N ARG A 89 -5.83 -15.21 7.35
CA ARG A 89 -5.82 -15.61 8.76
C ARG A 89 -7.12 -15.21 9.46
N LEU A 90 -7.58 -13.96 9.31
CA LEU A 90 -8.81 -13.48 9.95
C LEU A 90 -10.05 -14.23 9.45
N CYS A 91 -10.12 -14.59 8.17
CA CYS A 91 -11.20 -15.39 7.63
C CYS A 91 -11.25 -16.77 8.29
N ILE A 92 -10.11 -17.44 8.42
CA ILE A 92 -10.00 -18.74 9.10
C ILE A 92 -10.38 -18.62 10.56
N GLU A 93 -9.86 -17.64 11.30
CA GLU A 93 -10.16 -17.41 12.71
C GLU A 93 -11.65 -17.19 12.96
N ARG A 94 -12.34 -16.50 12.04
CA ARG A 94 -13.75 -16.14 12.17
C ARG A 94 -14.69 -17.28 11.79
N HIS A 95 -14.37 -18.02 10.73
CA HIS A 95 -15.31 -18.95 10.13
C HIS A 95 -14.97 -20.43 10.41
N GLU A 96 -13.69 -20.77 10.59
CA GLU A 96 -13.23 -22.12 10.83
C GLU A 96 -11.97 -22.15 11.72
N PRO A 97 -12.06 -21.78 13.01
CA PRO A 97 -10.90 -21.65 13.90
C PRO A 97 -10.03 -22.90 14.01
N ALA A 98 -10.66 -24.10 13.86
CA ALA A 98 -9.93 -25.38 13.91
C ALA A 98 -8.90 -25.54 12.77
N LEU A 99 -9.10 -24.87 11.64
CA LEU A 99 -8.18 -24.88 10.50
C LEU A 99 -6.92 -24.03 10.75
N LEU A 100 -6.94 -23.09 11.70
CA LEU A 100 -5.85 -22.13 11.88
C LEU A 100 -4.51 -22.81 12.20
N GLY A 101 -4.49 -23.77 13.11
CA GLY A 101 -3.27 -24.52 13.45
C GLY A 101 -2.67 -25.25 12.25
N PRO A 102 -3.43 -26.13 11.56
CA PRO A 102 -2.99 -26.77 10.33
C PRO A 102 -2.52 -25.79 9.24
N PHE A 103 -3.25 -24.68 9.04
CA PHE A 103 -2.88 -23.64 8.08
C PHE A 103 -1.52 -23.00 8.41
N LEU A 104 -1.28 -22.61 9.66
CA LEU A 104 -0.02 -22.00 10.09
C LEU A 104 1.16 -23.00 10.00
N ALA A 105 0.93 -24.27 10.31
CA ALA A 105 1.93 -25.31 10.16
C ALA A 105 2.33 -25.48 8.68
N ALA A 106 1.36 -25.58 7.77
CA ALA A 106 1.60 -25.66 6.33
C ALA A 106 2.25 -24.37 5.78
N LEU A 107 1.82 -23.20 6.25
CA LEU A 107 2.42 -21.91 5.89
C LEU A 107 3.89 -21.83 6.29
N SER A 108 4.28 -22.44 7.42
CA SER A 108 5.70 -22.48 7.83
C SER A 108 6.54 -23.38 6.93
N ALA A 109 5.96 -24.47 6.42
CA ALA A 109 6.65 -25.48 5.62
C ALA A 109 6.74 -25.16 4.12
N VAL A 110 5.71 -24.52 3.53
CA VAL A 110 5.66 -24.16 2.11
C VAL A 110 6.73 -23.12 1.77
N ARG A 111 7.31 -23.16 0.56
CA ARG A 111 8.23 -22.12 0.09
C ARG A 111 7.48 -20.82 -0.18
N LYS A 112 7.87 -19.74 0.51
CA LYS A 112 7.19 -18.44 0.51
C LYS A 112 7.92 -17.42 -0.36
N ILE A 113 7.25 -16.95 -1.39
CA ILE A 113 7.69 -15.89 -2.28
C ILE A 113 6.92 -14.61 -1.92
N THR A 114 7.60 -13.49 -1.73
CA THR A 114 6.95 -12.21 -1.42
C THR A 114 7.23 -11.17 -2.49
N ARG A 115 6.18 -10.46 -2.96
CA ARG A 115 6.33 -9.37 -3.93
C ARG A 115 7.11 -8.18 -3.38
N GLY A 116 7.22 -8.03 -2.08
CA GLY A 116 7.91 -6.89 -1.49
C GLY A 116 7.84 -6.86 0.03
N PRO A 117 8.20 -5.73 0.66
CA PRO A 117 8.37 -5.63 2.12
C PRO A 117 7.07 -5.78 2.91
N LYS A 118 5.91 -5.40 2.34
CA LYS A 118 4.61 -5.48 3.05
C LYS A 118 4.19 -6.94 3.34
N PRO A 119 4.18 -7.87 2.38
CA PRO A 119 3.93 -9.28 2.69
C PRO A 119 5.03 -9.93 3.55
N ALA A 120 6.30 -9.56 3.37
CA ALA A 120 7.38 -10.03 4.24
C ALA A 120 7.19 -9.58 5.69
N ARG A 121 6.69 -8.36 5.93
CA ARG A 121 6.31 -7.88 7.27
C ARG A 121 5.18 -8.72 7.87
N ALA A 122 4.14 -9.02 7.08
CA ALA A 122 3.02 -9.82 7.55
C ALA A 122 3.44 -11.26 7.93
N LEU A 123 4.42 -11.85 7.22
CA LEU A 123 5.03 -13.12 7.63
C LEU A 123 5.76 -12.99 8.97
N ARG A 124 6.55 -11.92 9.17
CA ARG A 124 7.25 -11.69 10.45
C ARG A 124 6.30 -11.51 11.64
N GLU A 125 5.11 -10.98 11.45
CA GLU A 125 4.06 -10.87 12.48
C GLU A 125 3.60 -12.28 12.95
N LEU A 126 3.83 -13.32 12.14
CA LEU A 126 3.57 -14.73 12.44
C LEU A 126 4.84 -15.52 12.84
N GLY A 127 5.97 -14.85 13.04
CA GLY A 127 7.26 -15.49 13.33
C GLY A 127 7.89 -16.18 12.11
N LEU A 128 7.45 -15.88 10.90
CA LEU A 128 7.92 -16.49 9.66
C LEU A 128 8.74 -15.52 8.80
N SER A 129 9.48 -16.06 7.83
CA SER A 129 10.24 -15.29 6.84
C SER A 129 9.87 -15.69 5.42
N ALA A 130 10.15 -14.80 4.47
CA ALA A 130 10.10 -15.14 3.05
C ALA A 130 11.34 -15.95 2.68
N ASP A 131 11.16 -17.00 1.89
CA ASP A 131 12.26 -17.80 1.35
C ASP A 131 12.86 -17.12 0.10
N LEU A 132 12.01 -16.50 -0.72
CA LEU A 132 12.38 -15.78 -1.94
C LEU A 132 11.69 -14.40 -1.97
N PRO A 133 12.29 -13.35 -1.44
CA PRO A 133 11.80 -12.00 -1.67
C PRO A 133 12.05 -11.58 -3.12
N ALA A 134 11.05 -10.98 -3.78
CA ALA A 134 11.23 -10.44 -5.12
C ALA A 134 12.27 -9.31 -5.13
N ALA A 135 13.09 -9.27 -6.17
CA ALA A 135 14.13 -8.25 -6.35
C ALA A 135 13.55 -6.82 -6.41
N GLU A 136 12.31 -6.70 -6.92
CA GLU A 136 11.55 -5.46 -6.94
C GLU A 136 10.11 -5.70 -6.47
N PRO A 137 9.44 -4.73 -5.84
CA PRO A 137 8.11 -4.90 -5.26
C PRO A 137 6.98 -4.85 -6.32
N THR A 138 7.18 -5.53 -7.45
CA THR A 138 6.26 -5.60 -8.58
C THR A 138 6.01 -7.04 -9.00
N SER A 139 4.93 -7.30 -9.76
CA SER A 139 4.69 -8.62 -10.36
C SER A 139 5.82 -9.01 -11.32
N ALA A 140 6.39 -8.05 -12.05
CA ALA A 140 7.57 -8.26 -12.88
C ALA A 140 8.80 -8.68 -12.06
N GLY A 141 9.00 -8.11 -10.86
CA GLY A 141 10.05 -8.52 -9.93
C GLY A 141 9.86 -9.96 -9.44
N VAL A 142 8.61 -10.39 -9.17
CA VAL A 142 8.31 -11.79 -8.84
C VAL A 142 8.64 -12.71 -10.02
N MET A 143 8.22 -12.37 -11.24
CA MET A 143 8.53 -13.16 -12.45
C MET A 143 10.04 -13.28 -12.66
N ARG A 144 10.81 -12.20 -12.53
CA ARG A 144 12.27 -12.25 -12.63
C ARG A 144 12.92 -13.16 -11.58
N THR A 145 12.42 -13.09 -10.36
CA THR A 145 12.91 -13.95 -9.25
C THR A 145 12.64 -15.44 -9.52
N LEU A 146 11.50 -15.74 -10.15
CA LEU A 146 11.09 -17.12 -10.43
C LEU A 146 11.64 -17.68 -11.75
N SER A 147 11.99 -16.82 -12.73
CA SER A 147 12.41 -17.25 -14.08
C SER A 147 13.61 -18.21 -14.12
N PRO A 148 14.62 -18.15 -13.20
CA PRO A 148 15.69 -19.14 -13.19
C PRO A 148 15.33 -20.48 -12.56
N LEU A 149 14.10 -20.64 -12.01
CA LEU A 149 13.67 -21.83 -11.31
C LEU A 149 12.84 -22.76 -12.21
N SER A 150 12.97 -24.06 -12.03
CA SER A 150 12.04 -25.01 -12.64
C SER A 150 10.69 -24.95 -11.90
N LEU A 151 9.65 -24.53 -12.61
CA LEU A 151 8.28 -24.46 -12.09
C LEU A 151 7.36 -25.55 -12.66
N SER A 152 7.84 -26.35 -13.60
CA SER A 152 7.07 -27.40 -14.24
C SER A 152 6.52 -28.40 -13.22
N GLY A 153 5.21 -28.63 -13.27
CA GLY A 153 4.49 -29.51 -12.36
C GLY A 153 4.34 -29.01 -10.93
N ARG A 154 4.80 -27.80 -10.61
CA ARG A 154 4.64 -27.24 -9.25
C ARG A 154 3.25 -26.67 -9.05
N ARG A 155 2.69 -26.92 -7.86
CA ARG A 155 1.40 -26.37 -7.41
C ARG A 155 1.66 -25.08 -6.66
N ILE A 156 1.27 -23.95 -7.26
CA ILE A 156 1.58 -22.62 -6.76
C ILE A 156 0.32 -21.94 -6.26
N GLY A 157 0.27 -21.64 -4.97
CA GLY A 157 -0.73 -20.76 -4.39
C GLY A 157 -0.38 -19.29 -4.65
N LEU A 158 -1.31 -18.52 -5.20
CA LEU A 158 -1.13 -17.11 -5.46
C LEU A 158 -2.19 -16.28 -4.72
N GLN A 159 -1.74 -15.54 -3.70
CA GLN A 159 -2.59 -14.57 -3.00
C GLN A 159 -2.58 -13.26 -3.77
N LEU A 160 -3.75 -12.89 -4.31
CA LEU A 160 -3.97 -11.76 -5.20
C LEU A 160 -3.98 -10.40 -4.46
N PHE A 161 -3.84 -9.34 -5.24
CA PHE A 161 -4.01 -7.95 -4.80
C PHE A 161 -5.48 -7.53 -4.96
N GLY A 162 -6.29 -7.71 -3.92
CA GLY A 162 -7.73 -7.51 -4.05
C GLY A 162 -8.29 -8.43 -5.13
N GLU A 163 -9.14 -7.89 -5.99
CA GLU A 163 -9.76 -8.59 -7.12
C GLU A 163 -8.94 -8.48 -8.43
N ASP A 164 -7.72 -7.91 -8.39
CA ASP A 164 -6.82 -7.85 -9.55
C ASP A 164 -6.37 -9.29 -9.90
N PRO A 165 -6.72 -9.84 -11.07
CA PRO A 165 -6.42 -11.22 -11.45
C PRO A 165 -4.94 -11.47 -11.65
N SER A 166 -4.11 -10.42 -11.71
CA SER A 166 -2.65 -10.53 -11.95
C SER A 166 -2.31 -11.35 -13.19
N GLU A 167 -3.04 -11.13 -14.28
CA GLU A 167 -3.03 -11.94 -15.52
C GLU A 167 -1.62 -12.22 -16.05
N ALA A 168 -0.76 -11.21 -16.09
CA ALA A 168 0.61 -11.36 -16.58
C ALA A 168 1.42 -12.37 -15.73
N LEU A 169 1.23 -12.34 -14.39
CA LEU A 169 1.91 -13.27 -13.49
C LEU A 169 1.32 -14.68 -13.61
N VAL A 170 0.00 -14.80 -13.68
CA VAL A 170 -0.69 -16.08 -13.85
C VAL A 170 -0.29 -16.73 -15.19
N SER A 171 -0.29 -15.98 -16.28
CA SER A 171 0.15 -16.45 -17.60
C SER A 171 1.62 -16.89 -17.60
N PHE A 172 2.49 -16.15 -16.94
CA PHE A 172 3.90 -16.54 -16.77
C PHE A 172 4.03 -17.87 -16.05
N LEU A 173 3.31 -18.06 -14.94
CA LEU A 173 3.36 -19.30 -14.15
C LEU A 173 2.84 -20.52 -14.95
N HIS A 174 1.71 -20.36 -15.64
CA HIS A 174 1.18 -21.39 -16.53
C HIS A 174 2.14 -21.69 -17.69
N GLY A 175 2.72 -20.66 -18.31
CA GLY A 175 3.71 -20.81 -19.37
C GLY A 175 4.98 -21.56 -18.93
N ALA A 176 5.31 -21.47 -17.62
CA ALA A 176 6.41 -22.22 -17.00
C ALA A 176 5.99 -23.65 -16.57
N GLY A 177 4.75 -24.09 -16.88
CA GLY A 177 4.24 -25.42 -16.59
C GLY A 177 3.76 -25.62 -15.15
N ALA A 178 3.50 -24.55 -14.40
CA ALA A 178 2.95 -24.63 -13.04
C ALA A 178 1.42 -24.72 -13.05
N GLU A 179 0.88 -25.39 -12.03
CA GLU A 179 -0.55 -25.35 -11.69
C GLU A 179 -0.77 -24.22 -10.68
N VAL A 180 -1.68 -23.27 -10.99
CA VAL A 180 -1.85 -22.06 -10.20
C VAL A 180 -3.20 -22.03 -9.51
N PHE A 181 -3.18 -21.82 -8.19
CA PHE A 181 -4.36 -21.71 -7.33
C PHE A 181 -4.42 -20.29 -6.74
N THR A 182 -5.30 -19.47 -7.27
CA THR A 182 -5.47 -18.08 -6.82
C THR A 182 -6.42 -17.96 -5.64
N VAL A 183 -6.20 -16.94 -4.80
CA VAL A 183 -7.16 -16.52 -3.76
C VAL A 183 -7.17 -15.01 -3.63
N ALA A 184 -8.37 -14.42 -3.59
CA ALA A 184 -8.61 -13.00 -3.32
C ALA A 184 -9.30 -12.85 -1.96
N PRO A 185 -8.56 -12.78 -0.83
CA PRO A 185 -9.16 -12.81 0.51
C PRO A 185 -9.82 -11.48 0.92
N TYR A 186 -9.75 -10.46 0.07
CA TYR A 186 -10.34 -9.15 0.27
C TYR A 186 -10.59 -8.45 -1.06
N ARG A 187 -11.41 -7.40 -1.02
CA ARG A 187 -11.60 -6.48 -2.15
C ARG A 187 -11.56 -5.03 -1.70
N TYR A 188 -11.37 -4.14 -2.67
CA TYR A 188 -11.50 -2.71 -2.47
C TYR A 188 -12.93 -2.27 -2.82
N VAL A 189 -13.51 -1.44 -1.96
CA VAL A 189 -14.77 -0.74 -2.23
C VAL A 189 -14.55 0.76 -2.07
N ASP A 190 -15.40 1.56 -2.68
CA ASP A 190 -15.35 3.00 -2.53
C ASP A 190 -15.71 3.38 -1.09
N ALA A 191 -14.86 4.16 -0.43
CA ALA A 191 -15.07 4.59 0.95
C ALA A 191 -15.74 5.96 1.04
N VAL A 192 -15.69 6.75 -0.05
CA VAL A 192 -16.35 8.05 -0.17
C VAL A 192 -17.21 8.10 -1.42
N SER A 193 -18.24 8.93 -1.37
CA SER A 193 -19.14 9.17 -2.52
C SER A 193 -18.38 9.83 -3.68
N ASP A 194 -18.97 9.76 -4.86
CA ASP A 194 -18.47 10.49 -6.03
C ASP A 194 -18.46 12.01 -5.79
N THR A 195 -19.47 12.54 -5.11
CA THR A 195 -19.54 13.96 -4.72
C THR A 195 -18.35 14.38 -3.86
N ALA A 196 -17.93 13.55 -2.90
CA ALA A 196 -16.74 13.86 -2.06
C ALA A 196 -15.43 13.84 -2.86
N VAL A 197 -15.35 12.98 -3.90
CA VAL A 197 -14.20 13.00 -4.83
C VAL A 197 -14.23 14.26 -5.69
N ASP A 198 -15.40 14.69 -6.16
CA ASP A 198 -15.53 15.94 -6.94
C ASP A 198 -15.16 17.15 -6.10
N GLU A 199 -15.59 17.20 -4.84
CA GLU A 199 -15.18 18.24 -3.87
C GLU A 199 -13.65 18.25 -3.69
N LEU A 200 -13.03 17.10 -3.51
CA LEU A 200 -11.57 16.98 -3.40
C LEU A 200 -10.87 17.59 -4.62
N LEU A 201 -11.32 17.23 -5.83
CA LEU A 201 -10.72 17.71 -7.08
C LEU A 201 -10.92 19.23 -7.26
N GLU A 202 -12.10 19.77 -6.91
CA GLU A 202 -12.36 21.20 -6.95
C GLU A 202 -11.46 21.97 -5.98
N ARG A 203 -11.33 21.51 -4.74
CA ARG A 203 -10.46 22.12 -3.75
C ARG A 203 -8.99 22.12 -4.18
N MET A 204 -8.55 21.07 -4.88
CA MET A 204 -7.20 21.02 -5.47
C MET A 204 -7.04 22.11 -6.54
N ARG A 205 -8.00 22.24 -7.48
CA ARG A 205 -7.97 23.25 -8.54
C ARG A 205 -7.95 24.68 -8.00
N HIS A 206 -8.65 24.93 -6.89
CA HIS A 206 -8.65 26.24 -6.22
C HIS A 206 -7.42 26.49 -5.35
N GLY A 207 -6.42 25.60 -5.35
CA GLY A 207 -5.20 25.73 -4.55
C GLY A 207 -5.45 25.63 -3.05
N GLU A 208 -6.54 24.99 -2.62
CA GLU A 208 -6.86 24.76 -1.21
C GLU A 208 -6.16 23.53 -0.64
N ILE A 209 -5.45 22.78 -1.46
CA ILE A 209 -4.71 21.57 -1.09
C ILE A 209 -3.29 21.68 -1.64
N ASP A 210 -2.32 21.79 -0.75
CA ASP A 210 -0.91 21.95 -1.10
C ASP A 210 -0.27 20.64 -1.57
N ALA A 211 -0.77 19.49 -1.06
CA ALA A 211 -0.31 18.19 -1.46
C ALA A 211 -1.39 17.10 -1.28
N ILE A 212 -1.28 16.03 -2.07
CA ILE A 212 -2.05 14.79 -1.89
C ILE A 212 -1.12 13.58 -1.83
N ALA A 213 -1.37 12.65 -0.90
CA ALA A 213 -0.55 11.46 -0.71
C ALA A 213 -1.33 10.17 -0.96
N PHE A 214 -0.79 9.32 -1.85
CA PHE A 214 -1.32 8.00 -2.19
C PHE A 214 -0.46 6.88 -1.61
N THR A 215 -1.10 5.87 -1.03
CA THR A 215 -0.45 4.72 -0.39
C THR A 215 -0.75 3.39 -1.09
N SER A 216 -1.68 3.39 -2.06
CA SER A 216 -2.03 2.20 -2.85
C SER A 216 -2.47 2.55 -4.28
N LYS A 217 -2.27 1.59 -5.23
CA LYS A 217 -2.77 1.70 -6.61
C LYS A 217 -4.29 1.86 -6.66
N ALA A 218 -5.03 1.19 -5.77
CA ALA A 218 -6.49 1.27 -5.72
C ALA A 218 -7.02 2.69 -5.47
N GLN A 219 -6.31 3.51 -4.69
CA GLN A 219 -6.66 4.92 -4.47
C GLN A 219 -6.52 5.74 -5.75
N VAL A 220 -5.46 5.50 -6.54
CA VAL A 220 -5.26 6.14 -7.85
C VAL A 220 -6.38 5.72 -8.80
N GLN A 221 -6.63 4.42 -8.92
CA GLN A 221 -7.69 3.87 -9.77
C GLN A 221 -9.07 4.44 -9.42
N ARG A 222 -9.34 4.65 -8.13
CA ARG A 222 -10.61 5.24 -7.67
C ARG A 222 -10.80 6.67 -8.18
N LEU A 223 -9.76 7.49 -8.21
CA LEU A 223 -9.85 8.85 -8.74
C LEU A 223 -10.19 8.87 -10.24
N PHE A 224 -9.58 7.98 -11.01
CA PHE A 224 -9.73 7.97 -12.47
C PHE A 224 -10.92 7.15 -12.98
N ARG A 225 -11.54 6.28 -12.15
CA ARG A 225 -12.56 5.32 -12.60
C ARG A 225 -13.81 5.95 -13.23
N SER A 226 -14.33 7.02 -12.68
CA SER A 226 -15.64 7.57 -13.03
C SER A 226 -15.57 9.03 -13.47
N ARG A 227 -14.40 9.49 -13.90
CA ARG A 227 -14.17 10.90 -14.21
C ARG A 227 -13.36 11.07 -15.48
N ASP A 228 -13.54 12.22 -16.11
CA ASP A 228 -12.67 12.62 -17.19
C ASP A 228 -11.21 12.71 -16.71
N ALA A 229 -10.34 11.98 -17.40
CA ALA A 229 -8.93 11.86 -17.01
C ALA A 229 -8.19 13.21 -17.06
N GLU A 230 -8.57 14.11 -17.97
CA GLU A 230 -7.98 15.45 -18.08
C GLU A 230 -8.34 16.32 -16.86
N SER A 231 -9.61 16.26 -16.44
CA SER A 231 -10.10 16.95 -15.25
C SER A 231 -9.35 16.50 -13.99
N VAL A 232 -9.10 15.18 -13.83
CA VAL A 232 -8.33 14.65 -12.70
C VAL A 232 -6.86 15.09 -12.77
N ARG A 233 -6.25 15.01 -13.96
CA ARG A 233 -4.84 15.46 -14.15
C ARG A 233 -4.68 16.94 -13.81
N SER A 234 -5.59 17.79 -14.29
CA SER A 234 -5.57 19.23 -13.99
C SER A 234 -5.64 19.50 -12.49
N ALA A 235 -6.51 18.83 -11.76
CA ALA A 235 -6.59 18.96 -10.31
C ALA A 235 -5.30 18.49 -9.61
N LEU A 236 -4.76 17.33 -10.01
CA LEU A 236 -3.52 16.79 -9.44
C LEU A 236 -2.29 17.69 -9.75
N ALA A 237 -2.26 18.33 -10.93
CA ALA A 237 -1.19 19.26 -11.31
C ALA A 237 -1.14 20.53 -10.45
N ALA A 238 -2.28 20.94 -9.86
CA ALA A 238 -2.37 22.07 -8.96
C ALA A 238 -1.80 21.79 -7.55
N SER A 239 -1.42 20.53 -7.24
CA SER A 239 -0.93 20.12 -5.93
C SER A 239 0.38 19.32 -6.06
N ASN A 240 1.08 19.12 -4.94
CA ASN A 240 2.22 18.23 -4.89
C ASN A 240 1.74 16.78 -4.70
N VAL A 241 1.90 15.94 -5.72
CA VAL A 241 1.50 14.53 -5.67
C VAL A 241 2.59 13.69 -5.03
N ALA A 242 2.24 12.96 -3.99
CA ALA A 242 3.14 12.06 -3.28
C ALA A 242 2.70 10.59 -3.42
N ALA A 243 3.66 9.69 -3.64
CA ALA A 243 3.45 8.25 -3.74
C ALA A 243 4.28 7.50 -2.69
N VAL A 244 3.68 6.50 -2.04
CA VAL A 244 4.39 5.71 -1.02
C VAL A 244 5.54 4.88 -1.59
N GLY A 245 5.54 4.62 -2.89
CA GLY A 245 6.57 3.82 -3.55
C GLY A 245 6.30 3.57 -5.03
N PRO A 246 7.20 2.80 -5.71
CA PRO A 246 7.23 2.67 -7.16
C PRO A 246 5.93 2.17 -7.80
N LEU A 247 5.23 1.24 -7.15
CA LEU A 247 3.97 0.69 -7.66
C LEU A 247 2.87 1.76 -7.77
N VAL A 248 2.81 2.66 -6.80
CA VAL A 248 1.84 3.76 -6.79
C VAL A 248 2.27 4.84 -7.77
N ALA A 249 3.58 5.14 -7.83
CA ALA A 249 4.13 6.09 -8.79
C ALA A 249 3.90 5.63 -10.24
N ALA A 250 4.09 4.34 -10.54
CA ALA A 250 3.80 3.78 -11.85
C ALA A 250 2.31 3.91 -12.22
N ALA A 251 1.41 3.63 -11.28
CA ALA A 251 -0.03 3.80 -11.52
C ALA A 251 -0.42 5.26 -11.79
N LEU A 252 0.22 6.23 -11.15
CA LEU A 252 0.04 7.66 -11.45
C LEU A 252 0.59 8.02 -12.83
N ALA A 253 1.78 7.50 -13.17
CA ALA A 253 2.42 7.72 -14.47
C ALA A 253 1.62 7.14 -15.64
N GLU A 254 0.93 5.99 -15.48
CA GLU A 254 0.00 5.42 -16.46
C GLU A 254 -1.11 6.43 -16.85
N HIS A 255 -1.45 7.36 -15.95
CA HIS A 255 -2.40 8.44 -16.18
C HIS A 255 -1.75 9.80 -16.52
N GLY A 256 -0.44 9.84 -16.76
CA GLY A 256 0.28 11.08 -17.08
C GLY A 256 0.50 12.01 -15.88
N VAL A 257 0.43 11.52 -14.65
CA VAL A 257 0.64 12.30 -13.42
C VAL A 257 2.08 12.17 -12.93
N THR A 258 2.74 13.32 -12.73
CA THR A 258 4.10 13.37 -12.17
C THR A 258 4.06 13.33 -10.65
N VAL A 259 4.80 12.38 -10.06
CA VAL A 259 5.01 12.29 -8.62
C VAL A 259 6.15 13.23 -8.22
N LYS A 260 5.90 14.11 -7.24
CA LYS A 260 6.88 15.08 -6.72
C LYS A 260 7.54 14.65 -5.41
N ALA A 261 6.92 13.71 -4.69
CA ALA A 261 7.47 13.18 -3.44
C ALA A 261 7.31 11.66 -3.39
N MET A 262 8.42 10.94 -3.28
CA MET A 262 8.44 9.49 -3.09
C MET A 262 9.70 9.11 -2.31
N PRO A 263 9.61 8.21 -1.31
CA PRO A 263 10.80 7.69 -0.65
C PRO A 263 11.73 6.96 -1.63
N GLU A 264 13.04 7.14 -1.49
CA GLU A 264 14.04 6.39 -2.26
C GLU A 264 14.07 4.91 -1.89
N SER A 265 13.83 4.62 -0.61
CA SER A 265 13.80 3.29 -0.02
C SER A 265 12.75 3.22 1.09
N SER A 266 12.34 2.00 1.51
CA SER A 266 11.41 1.82 2.63
C SER A 266 10.03 2.47 2.40
N TRP A 267 9.20 1.82 1.62
CA TRP A 267 7.91 2.32 1.15
C TRP A 267 6.80 2.19 2.21
N PHE A 268 6.92 3.04 3.26
CA PHE A 268 5.99 3.16 4.38
C PHE A 268 5.65 4.64 4.65
N MET A 269 4.67 4.89 5.49
CA MET A 269 4.15 6.24 5.76
C MET A 269 5.18 7.20 6.36
N LYS A 270 6.06 6.71 7.27
CA LYS A 270 7.08 7.55 7.89
C LYS A 270 8.10 8.09 6.88
N PRO A 271 8.73 7.26 6.00
CA PRO A 271 9.54 7.76 4.89
C PRO A 271 8.78 8.64 3.90
N LEU A 272 7.52 8.31 3.57
CA LEU A 272 6.68 9.14 2.72
C LEU A 272 6.45 10.53 3.32
N THR A 273 6.21 10.60 4.64
CA THR A 273 6.07 11.87 5.34
C THR A 273 7.35 12.71 5.24
N ALA A 274 8.54 12.09 5.35
CA ALA A 274 9.82 12.78 5.21
C ALA A 274 9.99 13.34 3.77
N ALA A 275 9.82 12.49 2.75
CA ALA A 275 9.92 12.89 1.34
C ALA A 275 8.95 14.03 0.99
N LEU A 276 7.72 13.97 1.50
CA LEU A 276 6.72 15.02 1.29
C LEU A 276 7.12 16.33 1.98
N THR A 277 7.69 16.25 3.18
CA THR A 277 8.19 17.42 3.91
C THR A 277 9.30 18.14 3.12
N GLU A 278 10.25 17.38 2.58
CA GLU A 278 11.35 17.89 1.77
C GLU A 278 10.85 18.55 0.48
N ALA A 279 9.94 17.88 -0.25
CA ALA A 279 9.38 18.41 -1.49
C ALA A 279 8.63 19.72 -1.29
N LEU A 280 7.85 19.84 -0.19
CA LEU A 280 7.11 21.07 0.13
C LEU A 280 8.03 22.20 0.62
N ALA A 281 9.15 21.89 1.28
CA ALA A 281 10.15 22.88 1.65
C ALA A 281 10.84 23.45 0.40
N GLN A 282 11.22 22.61 -0.56
CA GLN A 282 11.83 23.04 -1.83
C GLN A 282 10.89 23.91 -2.67
N ALA A 283 9.59 23.56 -2.73
CA ALA A 283 8.58 24.35 -3.45
C ALA A 283 8.35 25.76 -2.86
N SER A 284 8.80 26.03 -1.63
CA SER A 284 8.67 27.34 -0.95
C SER A 284 9.86 28.25 -1.15
N MET A 285 10.96 27.75 -1.72
CA MET A 285 12.14 28.59 -2.03
C MET A 285 11.88 29.33 -3.34
N PRO A 286 12.05 30.67 -3.39
CA PRO A 286 11.94 31.40 -4.63
C PRO A 286 12.98 30.85 -5.63
N GLN A 287 12.54 30.56 -6.84
CA GLN A 287 13.44 30.21 -7.93
C GLN A 287 14.27 31.46 -8.25
N SER A 288 15.58 31.36 -8.01
CA SER A 288 16.56 32.43 -8.25
C SER A 288 16.74 32.66 -9.75
#